data_96b1d07724e1ae814ba8934d78d7567c
#
_entry.id   96b1d07724e1ae814ba8934d78d7567c
#
_cell.length_a   1.000
_cell.length_b   1.000
_cell.length_c   1.000
_cell.angle_alpha   90.00
_cell.angle_beta   90.00
_cell.angle_gamma   90.00
#
_symmetry.space_group_name_H-M   'P 1'
#
loop_
_entity.id
_entity.type
_entity.pdbx_description
1 polymer ?
#
loop_
_entity_poly.entity_id
_entity_poly.type
_entity_poly.pdbx_seq_one_letter_code
_entity_poly.pdbx_strand_id
1 'polypeptide(L)'
;VSIETGAVRTDAQETFTGEKSMELADSALAALPDILRQCESRELAVFLDYDGTLTPIVARPELAVLADDMRATLDRLAKRCTVAIVSGRALANVQNLVGLDSLIYAGSHGFEIHDPKGGKLHHEEGGEFVPLIAKAAEALKAKLADVEGVIVEPKTYALAVHYRLVSDVDVPRVEAEVDAVVAAEPRLRKTGGKKVFEVRPAMDWHKGRALDWLLQALDLDRPDVLPVYVGDDETDEDAFRVLVDRGLGFIVAERPVQSAASYRLNDTDEVKIFLERLESHGKGEQA
;
A
#
# COMPACT_ATOMS: atom_id res chain seq x y z
N VAL A 1 -24.15 61.97 15.28
CA VAL A 1 -22.90 61.22 15.48
C VAL A 1 -23.23 59.78 15.14
N SER A 2 -22.92 59.37 13.90
CA SER A 2 -23.13 58.01 13.39
C SER A 2 -21.90 57.19 13.72
N ILE A 3 -22.09 56.01 14.29
CA ILE A 3 -21.04 55.02 14.55
C ILE A 3 -21.16 53.94 13.43
N GLU A 4 -20.17 53.91 12.57
CA GLU A 4 -19.97 52.83 11.57
C GLU A 4 -19.48 51.57 12.28
N THR A 5 -20.24 50.49 12.16
CA THR A 5 -19.82 49.15 12.57
C THR A 5 -19.07 48.49 11.41
N GLY A 6 -17.74 48.34 11.60
CA GLY A 6 -16.87 47.61 10.67
C GLY A 6 -17.21 46.12 10.67
N ALA A 7 -17.49 45.58 9.50
CA ALA A 7 -17.69 44.17 9.25
C ALA A 7 -16.31 43.46 9.25
N VAL A 8 -16.14 42.50 10.16
CA VAL A 8 -15.04 41.56 10.18
C VAL A 8 -15.24 40.58 9.02
N ARG A 9 -14.30 40.57 8.07
CA ARG A 9 -14.20 39.54 7.04
C ARG A 9 -13.71 38.28 7.71
N THR A 10 -14.53 37.26 7.75
CA THR A 10 -14.12 35.88 8.03
C THR A 10 -13.47 35.30 6.78
N ASP A 11 -12.18 35.01 6.89
CA ASP A 11 -11.44 34.25 5.88
C ASP A 11 -12.09 32.88 5.70
N ALA A 12 -12.56 32.64 4.48
CA ALA A 12 -13.07 31.36 4.06
C ALA A 12 -11.89 30.35 4.06
N GLN A 13 -12.01 29.33 4.87
CA GLN A 13 -11.20 28.11 4.71
C GLN A 13 -11.54 27.52 3.34
N GLU A 14 -10.60 27.61 2.41
CA GLU A 14 -10.64 26.84 1.18
C GLU A 14 -10.47 25.36 1.55
N THR A 15 -11.58 24.65 1.64
CA THR A 15 -11.62 23.20 1.64
C THR A 15 -11.20 22.73 0.24
N PHE A 16 -10.02 22.13 0.16
CA PHE A 16 -9.48 21.49 -1.04
C PHE A 16 -10.33 20.23 -1.30
N THR A 17 -11.41 20.36 -2.04
CA THR A 17 -12.24 19.27 -2.54
C THR A 17 -11.82 18.92 -3.97
N GLY A 18 -10.64 18.32 -4.12
CA GLY A 18 -10.22 17.68 -5.36
C GLY A 18 -10.60 16.22 -5.35
N GLU A 19 -11.89 15.88 -5.27
CA GLU A 19 -12.34 14.53 -5.64
C GLU A 19 -12.26 14.42 -7.18
N LYS A 20 -11.13 13.89 -7.69
CA LYS A 20 -11.07 13.41 -9.06
C LYS A 20 -12.06 12.25 -9.16
N SER A 21 -13.08 12.38 -10.03
CA SER A 21 -13.98 11.28 -10.34
C SER A 21 -13.16 10.08 -10.78
N MET A 22 -13.44 8.90 -10.22
CA MET A 22 -12.79 7.64 -10.66
C MET A 22 -13.16 7.43 -12.14
N GLU A 23 -12.15 7.47 -12.99
CA GLU A 23 -12.27 7.25 -14.44
C GLU A 23 -11.75 5.86 -14.80
N LEU A 24 -12.06 5.40 -16.02
CA LEU A 24 -11.45 4.18 -16.53
C LEU A 24 -9.98 4.45 -16.85
N ALA A 25 -9.09 3.74 -16.18
CA ALA A 25 -7.65 3.88 -16.39
C ALA A 25 -7.21 3.38 -17.76
N ASP A 26 -6.45 4.21 -18.49
CA ASP A 26 -5.92 3.89 -19.82
C ASP A 26 -4.83 2.80 -19.76
N SER A 27 -4.62 2.09 -20.88
CA SER A 27 -3.53 1.11 -20.96
C SER A 27 -2.15 1.78 -20.84
N ALA A 28 -1.38 1.38 -19.83
CA ALA A 28 -0.03 1.90 -19.59
C ALA A 28 0.92 1.61 -20.76
N LEU A 29 0.84 0.40 -21.35
CA LEU A 29 1.72 0.03 -22.46
C LEU A 29 1.36 0.78 -23.76
N ALA A 30 0.10 1.12 -23.96
CA ALA A 30 -0.31 1.97 -25.08
C ALA A 30 0.17 3.42 -24.90
N ALA A 31 0.14 3.94 -23.68
CA ALA A 31 0.60 5.30 -23.34
C ALA A 31 2.11 5.39 -23.02
N LEU A 32 2.85 4.29 -23.14
CA LEU A 32 4.24 4.19 -22.69
C LEU A 32 5.16 5.32 -23.20
N PRO A 33 5.10 5.74 -24.50
CA PRO A 33 5.94 6.86 -24.96
C PRO A 33 5.69 8.17 -24.23
N ASP A 34 4.44 8.44 -23.84
CA ASP A 34 4.06 9.65 -23.12
C ASP A 34 4.47 9.58 -21.66
N ILE A 35 4.37 8.40 -21.05
CA ILE A 35 4.85 8.13 -19.68
C ILE A 35 6.37 8.33 -19.62
N LEU A 36 7.12 7.73 -20.55
CA LEU A 36 8.58 7.83 -20.56
C LEU A 36 9.05 9.28 -20.75
N ARG A 37 8.39 10.08 -21.59
CA ARG A 37 8.68 11.52 -21.71
C ARG A 37 8.52 12.28 -20.39
N GLN A 38 7.54 11.89 -19.55
CA GLN A 38 7.39 12.48 -18.22
C GLN A 38 8.54 12.13 -17.27
N CYS A 39 9.22 10.99 -17.50
CA CYS A 39 10.37 10.55 -16.73
C CYS A 39 11.69 11.25 -17.10
N GLU A 40 11.80 11.85 -18.32
CA GLU A 40 13.07 12.37 -18.87
C GLU A 40 13.69 13.52 -18.05
N SER A 41 12.87 14.36 -17.44
CA SER A 41 13.31 15.58 -16.75
C SER A 41 13.15 15.53 -15.22
N ARG A 42 12.74 14.37 -14.67
CA ARG A 42 12.45 14.23 -13.23
C ARG A 42 13.19 13.04 -12.63
N GLU A 43 13.57 13.16 -11.37
CA GLU A 43 14.04 12.03 -10.56
C GLU A 43 12.89 11.04 -10.37
N LEU A 44 13.12 9.77 -10.69
CA LEU A 44 12.10 8.74 -10.57
C LEU A 44 12.12 8.12 -9.17
N ALA A 45 10.96 7.97 -8.55
CA ALA A 45 10.75 7.22 -7.31
C ALA A 45 9.62 6.20 -7.51
N VAL A 46 9.91 4.90 -7.39
CA VAL A 46 8.98 3.83 -7.73
C VAL A 46 8.56 3.10 -6.47
N PHE A 47 7.25 3.05 -6.23
CA PHE A 47 6.61 2.37 -5.12
C PHE A 47 5.75 1.23 -5.67
N LEU A 48 5.94 0.04 -5.15
CA LEU A 48 5.36 -1.19 -5.70
C LEU A 48 4.65 -1.97 -4.60
N ASP A 49 3.40 -2.32 -4.81
CA ASP A 49 2.79 -3.39 -4.04
C ASP A 49 3.39 -4.75 -4.42
N TYR A 50 3.16 -5.77 -3.60
CA TYR A 50 3.76 -7.10 -3.78
C TYR A 50 2.79 -8.11 -4.37
N ASP A 51 1.69 -8.41 -3.65
CA ASP A 51 0.73 -9.46 -4.01
C ASP A 51 -0.23 -8.96 -5.09
N GLY A 52 -0.32 -9.63 -6.22
CA GLY A 52 -1.13 -9.19 -7.36
C GLY A 52 -0.42 -8.18 -8.28
N THR A 53 0.71 -7.62 -7.83
CA THR A 53 1.49 -6.62 -8.56
C THR A 53 2.84 -7.17 -9.02
N LEU A 54 3.72 -7.57 -8.10
CA LEU A 54 5.02 -8.18 -8.43
C LEU A 54 4.94 -9.70 -8.55
N THR A 55 3.95 -10.31 -7.90
CA THR A 55 3.66 -11.74 -7.95
C THR A 55 2.18 -11.96 -8.22
N PRO A 56 1.78 -13.00 -8.95
CA PRO A 56 0.37 -13.34 -9.11
C PRO A 56 -0.29 -13.63 -7.75
N ILE A 57 -1.60 -13.35 -7.65
CA ILE A 57 -2.39 -13.78 -6.48
C ILE A 57 -2.44 -15.29 -6.46
N VAL A 58 -2.01 -15.88 -5.33
CA VAL A 58 -1.95 -17.33 -5.13
C VAL A 58 -2.84 -17.76 -3.97
N ALA A 59 -3.14 -19.07 -3.92
CA ALA A 59 -4.05 -19.63 -2.92
C ALA A 59 -3.54 -19.54 -1.48
N ARG A 60 -2.21 -19.54 -1.30
CA ARG A 60 -1.55 -19.45 0.01
C ARG A 60 -0.40 -18.43 -0.05
N PRO A 61 -0.31 -17.53 0.94
CA PRO A 61 0.67 -16.43 0.94
C PRO A 61 2.13 -16.86 0.78
N GLU A 62 2.48 -18.03 1.31
CA GLU A 62 3.85 -18.57 1.21
C GLU A 62 4.24 -19.02 -0.21
N LEU A 63 3.26 -19.17 -1.11
CA LEU A 63 3.48 -19.52 -2.51
C LEU A 63 3.69 -18.30 -3.42
N ALA A 64 3.50 -17.09 -2.92
CA ALA A 64 3.77 -15.86 -3.67
C ALA A 64 5.27 -15.57 -3.74
N VAL A 65 6.00 -16.39 -4.48
CA VAL A 65 7.46 -16.27 -4.64
C VAL A 65 7.75 -15.33 -5.80
N LEU A 66 8.62 -14.35 -5.57
CA LEU A 66 9.06 -13.43 -6.62
C LEU A 66 9.88 -14.17 -7.68
N ALA A 67 9.51 -14.06 -8.95
CA ALA A 67 10.25 -14.65 -10.07
C ALA A 67 11.66 -14.04 -10.18
N ASP A 68 12.65 -14.86 -10.55
CA ASP A 68 14.05 -14.43 -10.59
C ASP A 68 14.30 -13.30 -11.60
N ASP A 69 13.59 -13.29 -12.71
CA ASP A 69 13.68 -12.25 -13.73
C ASP A 69 13.05 -10.92 -13.26
N MET A 70 11.93 -10.95 -12.52
CA MET A 70 11.35 -9.77 -11.86
C MET A 70 12.33 -9.24 -10.82
N ARG A 71 12.91 -10.11 -9.98
CA ARG A 71 13.94 -9.76 -9.00
C ARG A 71 15.13 -9.05 -9.66
N ALA A 72 15.62 -9.59 -10.78
CA ALA A 72 16.72 -8.99 -11.53
C ALA A 72 16.33 -7.61 -12.10
N THR A 73 15.09 -7.43 -12.53
CA THR A 73 14.58 -6.14 -13.01
C THR A 73 14.55 -5.11 -11.87
N LEU A 74 14.04 -5.50 -10.69
CA LEU A 74 14.04 -4.61 -9.51
C LEU A 74 15.46 -4.22 -9.06
N ASP A 75 16.40 -5.16 -9.06
CA ASP A 75 17.81 -4.88 -8.71
C ASP A 75 18.47 -3.89 -9.69
N ARG A 76 18.17 -4.00 -10.99
CA ARG A 76 18.66 -3.02 -11.97
C ARG A 76 17.99 -1.66 -11.82
N LEU A 77 16.67 -1.62 -11.57
CA LEU A 77 15.91 -0.39 -11.39
C LEU A 77 16.38 0.37 -10.13
N ALA A 78 16.63 -0.35 -9.03
CA ALA A 78 17.11 0.23 -7.77
C ALA A 78 18.49 0.89 -7.86
N LYS A 79 19.30 0.52 -8.86
CA LYS A 79 20.59 1.19 -9.15
C LYS A 79 20.41 2.55 -9.84
N ARG A 80 19.21 2.89 -10.26
CA ARG A 80 18.91 4.09 -11.06
C ARG A 80 18.01 5.08 -10.36
N CYS A 81 17.10 4.58 -9.55
CA CYS A 81 16.11 5.38 -8.86
C CYS A 81 15.78 4.77 -7.50
N THR A 82 15.08 5.53 -6.68
CA THR A 82 14.52 5.00 -5.43
C THR A 82 13.43 3.98 -5.75
N VAL A 83 13.55 2.77 -5.17
CA VAL A 83 12.53 1.72 -5.26
C VAL A 83 12.11 1.31 -3.85
N ALA A 84 10.81 1.32 -3.60
CA ALA A 84 10.21 0.90 -2.34
C ALA A 84 9.10 -0.13 -2.57
N ILE A 85 9.09 -1.18 -1.74
CA ILE A 85 8.00 -2.16 -1.70
C ILE A 85 7.03 -1.75 -0.57
N VAL A 86 5.74 -1.58 -0.90
CA VAL A 86 4.69 -1.18 0.06
C VAL A 86 3.64 -2.27 0.13
N SER A 87 3.66 -3.09 1.18
CA SER A 87 2.87 -4.31 1.27
C SER A 87 2.07 -4.42 2.57
N GLY A 88 0.95 -5.13 2.52
CA GLY A 88 0.20 -5.57 3.71
C GLY A 88 0.89 -6.70 4.49
N ARG A 89 1.92 -7.34 3.91
CA ARG A 89 2.71 -8.36 4.58
C ARG A 89 3.57 -7.76 5.70
N ALA A 90 3.86 -8.56 6.74
CA ALA A 90 4.86 -8.18 7.74
C ALA A 90 6.22 -7.89 7.07
N LEU A 91 6.95 -6.91 7.59
CA LEU A 91 8.22 -6.44 7.02
C LEU A 91 9.20 -7.57 6.74
N ALA A 92 9.49 -8.39 7.75
CA ALA A 92 10.44 -9.52 7.60
C ALA A 92 9.99 -10.54 6.53
N ASN A 93 8.67 -10.73 6.37
CA ASN A 93 8.14 -11.66 5.37
C ASN A 93 8.37 -11.13 3.95
N VAL A 94 7.99 -9.88 3.66
CA VAL A 94 8.17 -9.31 2.32
C VAL A 94 9.65 -9.14 1.96
N GLN A 95 10.51 -8.78 2.93
CA GLN A 95 11.97 -8.73 2.73
C GLN A 95 12.54 -10.09 2.31
N ASN A 96 12.15 -11.16 3.00
CA ASN A 96 12.60 -12.51 2.67
C ASN A 96 12.12 -12.97 1.28
N LEU A 97 10.88 -12.64 0.89
CA LEU A 97 10.32 -13.02 -0.40
C LEU A 97 10.98 -12.25 -1.56
N VAL A 98 11.23 -10.97 -1.40
CA VAL A 98 11.91 -10.13 -2.40
C VAL A 98 13.41 -10.42 -2.45
N GLY A 99 14.09 -10.52 -1.30
CA GLY A 99 15.50 -10.89 -1.19
C GLY A 99 16.47 -9.88 -1.82
N LEU A 100 16.15 -8.57 -1.76
CA LEU A 100 16.99 -7.47 -2.23
C LEU A 100 17.22 -6.47 -1.10
N ASP A 101 18.42 -6.46 -0.53
CA ASP A 101 18.76 -5.57 0.59
C ASP A 101 18.89 -4.09 0.18
N SER A 102 18.91 -3.80 -1.13
CA SER A 102 19.04 -2.44 -1.68
C SER A 102 17.74 -1.64 -1.72
N LEU A 103 16.60 -2.30 -1.49
CA LEU A 103 15.27 -1.68 -1.58
C LEU A 103 14.80 -1.13 -0.23
N ILE A 104 13.94 -0.13 -0.31
CA ILE A 104 13.14 0.30 0.83
C ILE A 104 11.95 -0.64 0.96
N TYR A 105 11.56 -0.95 2.19
CA TYR A 105 10.40 -1.80 2.48
C TYR A 105 9.47 -1.12 3.48
N ALA A 106 8.20 -1.10 3.16
CA ALA A 106 7.11 -0.69 4.03
C ALA A 106 6.15 -1.88 4.18
N GLY A 107 6.33 -2.63 5.26
CA GLY A 107 5.50 -3.77 5.63
C GLY A 107 4.29 -3.34 6.46
N SER A 108 3.33 -4.27 6.67
CA SER A 108 2.12 -4.02 7.47
C SER A 108 1.38 -2.75 7.06
N HIS A 109 1.22 -2.51 5.74
CA HIS A 109 0.67 -1.28 5.15
C HIS A 109 1.44 0.00 5.55
N GLY A 110 2.75 -0.10 5.79
CA GLY A 110 3.61 1.04 6.12
C GLY A 110 3.84 1.27 7.61
N PHE A 111 3.32 0.43 8.50
CA PHE A 111 3.64 0.50 9.93
C PHE A 111 5.08 0.11 10.25
N GLU A 112 5.67 -0.74 9.45
CA GLU A 112 7.04 -1.23 9.60
C GLU A 112 7.86 -0.79 8.39
N ILE A 113 8.84 0.09 8.58
CA ILE A 113 9.64 0.61 7.47
C ILE A 113 11.12 0.26 7.68
N HIS A 114 11.76 -0.16 6.60
CA HIS A 114 13.19 -0.43 6.53
C HIS A 114 13.81 0.36 5.37
N ASP A 115 14.84 1.14 5.69
CA ASP A 115 15.69 1.83 4.73
C ASP A 115 17.09 1.21 4.72
N PRO A 116 17.57 0.66 3.57
CA PRO A 116 18.90 0.06 3.47
C PRO A 116 20.04 1.05 3.72
N LYS A 117 19.82 2.34 3.53
CA LYS A 117 20.82 3.39 3.77
C LYS A 117 20.99 3.72 5.25
N GLY A 118 20.26 3.02 6.13
CA GLY A 118 20.34 3.21 7.59
C GLY A 118 19.80 4.56 8.04
N GLY A 119 18.97 5.21 7.23
CA GLY A 119 18.24 6.41 7.58
C GLY A 119 17.29 6.15 8.75
N LYS A 120 16.95 7.20 9.50
CA LYS A 120 16.00 7.12 10.61
C LYS A 120 14.55 7.01 10.09
N LEU A 121 14.28 6.07 9.21
CA LEU A 121 12.91 5.76 8.81
C LEU A 121 12.26 4.89 9.90
N HIS A 122 12.21 5.41 11.14
CA HIS A 122 11.37 4.85 12.18
C HIS A 122 10.03 5.60 12.14
N HIS A 123 9.03 4.93 11.62
CA HIS A 123 7.65 5.34 11.86
C HIS A 123 7.31 4.88 13.29
N GLU A 124 7.38 5.79 14.26
CA GLU A 124 7.12 5.48 15.68
C GLU A 124 5.62 5.39 15.99
N GLU A 125 4.77 5.79 15.04
CA GLU A 125 3.32 5.73 15.20
C GLU A 125 2.82 4.29 15.05
N GLY A 126 2.39 3.69 16.14
CA GLY A 126 1.83 2.33 16.10
C GLY A 126 2.42 1.36 17.13
N GLY A 127 3.60 1.62 17.69
CA GLY A 127 4.21 0.76 18.71
C GLY A 127 3.30 0.51 19.92
N GLU A 128 2.47 1.48 20.28
CA GLU A 128 1.47 1.40 21.35
C GLU A 128 0.33 0.41 21.05
N PHE A 129 0.12 0.06 19.75
CA PHE A 129 -0.91 -0.91 19.36
C PHE A 129 -0.43 -2.36 19.42
N VAL A 130 0.89 -2.61 19.39
CA VAL A 130 1.45 -3.98 19.43
C VAL A 130 0.92 -4.77 20.64
N PRO A 131 0.95 -4.25 21.90
CA PRO A 131 0.40 -4.97 23.03
C PRO A 131 -1.12 -5.14 22.97
N LEU A 132 -1.85 -4.23 22.30
CA LEU A 132 -3.30 -4.35 22.12
C LEU A 132 -3.65 -5.46 21.13
N ILE A 133 -2.94 -5.53 20.01
CA ILE A 133 -3.09 -6.59 19.01
C ILE A 133 -2.76 -7.95 19.62
N ALA A 134 -1.68 -8.05 20.39
CA ALA A 134 -1.32 -9.28 21.08
C ALA A 134 -2.41 -9.71 22.08
N LYS A 135 -2.94 -8.79 22.88
CA LYS A 135 -4.05 -9.06 23.81
C LYS A 135 -5.33 -9.52 23.07
N ALA A 136 -5.67 -8.86 21.96
CA ALA A 136 -6.81 -9.24 21.13
C ALA A 136 -6.63 -10.64 20.55
N ALA A 137 -5.42 -10.98 20.08
CA ALA A 137 -5.08 -12.30 19.55
C ALA A 137 -5.27 -13.40 20.59
N GLU A 138 -4.76 -13.22 21.80
CA GLU A 138 -4.93 -14.20 22.87
C GLU A 138 -6.39 -14.36 23.29
N ALA A 139 -7.16 -13.27 23.35
CA ALA A 139 -8.58 -13.32 23.63
C ALA A 139 -9.35 -14.11 22.56
N LEU A 140 -9.07 -13.85 21.26
CA LEU A 140 -9.76 -14.56 20.16
C LEU A 140 -9.34 -16.03 20.06
N LYS A 141 -8.05 -16.34 20.27
CA LYS A 141 -7.60 -17.74 20.34
C LYS A 141 -8.34 -18.53 21.42
N ALA A 142 -8.51 -17.94 22.63
CA ALA A 142 -9.22 -18.59 23.73
C ALA A 142 -10.72 -18.76 23.42
N LYS A 143 -11.38 -17.74 22.86
CA LYS A 143 -12.83 -17.75 22.60
C LYS A 143 -13.23 -18.63 21.40
N LEU A 144 -12.33 -18.82 20.45
CA LEU A 144 -12.55 -19.56 19.22
C LEU A 144 -11.86 -20.93 19.21
N ALA A 145 -11.30 -21.37 20.34
CA ALA A 145 -10.53 -22.62 20.45
C ALA A 145 -11.33 -23.89 20.06
N ASP A 146 -12.65 -23.85 20.19
CA ASP A 146 -13.58 -24.93 19.85
C ASP A 146 -14.22 -24.81 18.46
N VAL A 147 -13.88 -23.75 17.69
CA VAL A 147 -14.37 -23.57 16.32
C VAL A 147 -13.40 -24.22 15.34
N GLU A 148 -13.85 -25.29 14.69
CA GLU A 148 -13.05 -26.02 13.72
C GLU A 148 -12.77 -25.16 12.46
N GLY A 149 -11.53 -25.15 11.99
CA GLY A 149 -11.14 -24.47 10.76
C GLY A 149 -10.82 -22.97 10.92
N VAL A 150 -11.02 -22.37 12.10
CA VAL A 150 -10.62 -20.98 12.35
C VAL A 150 -9.10 -20.90 12.57
N ILE A 151 -8.45 -19.88 11.97
CA ILE A 151 -7.04 -19.59 12.20
C ILE A 151 -6.90 -18.15 12.67
N VAL A 152 -6.38 -17.97 13.88
CA VAL A 152 -6.09 -16.66 14.47
C VAL A 152 -4.59 -16.38 14.28
N GLU A 153 -4.25 -15.52 13.34
CA GLU A 153 -2.88 -15.16 12.94
C GLU A 153 -2.52 -13.75 13.45
N PRO A 154 -1.75 -13.63 14.53
CA PRO A 154 -1.24 -12.33 14.95
C PRO A 154 -0.10 -11.87 14.04
N LYS A 155 -0.18 -10.60 13.63
CA LYS A 155 0.89 -9.84 12.98
C LYS A 155 1.33 -8.72 13.93
N THR A 156 2.43 -8.01 13.66
CA THR A 156 2.92 -6.94 14.53
C THR A 156 1.85 -5.86 14.76
N TYR A 157 1.23 -5.37 13.68
CA TYR A 157 0.25 -4.26 13.71
C TYR A 157 -1.15 -4.67 13.22
N ALA A 158 -1.41 -5.95 13.12
CA ALA A 158 -2.72 -6.46 12.73
C ALA A 158 -2.96 -7.85 13.32
N LEU A 159 -4.21 -8.26 13.32
CA LEU A 159 -4.61 -9.61 13.67
C LEU A 159 -5.56 -10.10 12.58
N ALA A 160 -5.21 -11.20 11.91
CA ALA A 160 -6.07 -11.82 10.91
C ALA A 160 -6.80 -13.04 11.51
N VAL A 161 -8.12 -13.09 11.36
CA VAL A 161 -8.96 -14.23 11.75
C VAL A 161 -9.51 -14.85 10.48
N HIS A 162 -8.86 -15.90 10.01
CA HIS A 162 -9.24 -16.61 8.80
C HIS A 162 -10.38 -17.56 9.09
N TYR A 163 -11.47 -17.45 8.32
CA TYR A 163 -12.64 -18.32 8.42
C TYR A 163 -12.94 -19.10 7.14
N ARG A 164 -11.96 -19.22 6.24
CA ARG A 164 -12.12 -19.93 4.95
C ARG A 164 -12.50 -21.41 5.13
N LEU A 165 -11.99 -22.05 6.17
CA LEU A 165 -12.21 -23.46 6.49
C LEU A 165 -13.27 -23.67 7.57
N VAL A 166 -13.87 -22.58 8.06
CA VAL A 166 -14.96 -22.64 9.06
C VAL A 166 -16.27 -22.98 8.37
N SER A 167 -17.10 -23.78 9.04
CA SER A 167 -18.47 -24.05 8.60
C SER A 167 -19.28 -22.75 8.48
N ASP A 168 -20.10 -22.61 7.43
CA ASP A 168 -20.93 -21.41 7.24
C ASP A 168 -21.87 -21.13 8.43
N VAL A 169 -22.25 -22.18 9.22
CA VAL A 169 -23.06 -22.05 10.43
C VAL A 169 -22.29 -21.36 11.56
N ASP A 170 -20.97 -21.56 11.64
CA ASP A 170 -20.11 -21.02 12.71
C ASP A 170 -19.52 -19.65 12.37
N VAL A 171 -19.50 -19.23 11.09
CA VAL A 171 -18.96 -17.93 10.67
C VAL A 171 -19.58 -16.75 11.43
N PRO A 172 -20.92 -16.68 11.65
CA PRO A 172 -21.51 -15.59 12.44
C PRO A 172 -21.00 -15.54 13.89
N ARG A 173 -20.68 -16.71 14.49
CA ARG A 173 -20.08 -16.77 15.82
C ARG A 173 -18.65 -16.21 15.80
N VAL A 174 -17.85 -16.58 14.81
CA VAL A 174 -16.49 -16.02 14.64
C VAL A 174 -16.55 -14.50 14.53
N GLU A 175 -17.45 -14.00 13.69
CA GLU A 175 -17.63 -12.56 13.50
C GLU A 175 -18.05 -11.85 14.80
N ALA A 176 -19.01 -12.40 15.53
CA ALA A 176 -19.49 -11.83 16.79
C ALA A 176 -18.37 -11.75 17.85
N GLU A 177 -17.48 -12.76 17.94
CA GLU A 177 -16.36 -12.71 18.86
C GLU A 177 -15.30 -11.67 18.46
N VAL A 178 -15.06 -11.50 17.16
CA VAL A 178 -14.20 -10.42 16.65
C VAL A 178 -14.80 -9.06 16.99
N ASP A 179 -16.10 -8.86 16.74
CA ASP A 179 -16.80 -7.62 17.06
C ASP A 179 -16.76 -7.31 18.56
N ALA A 180 -16.94 -8.32 19.41
CA ALA A 180 -16.87 -8.17 20.87
C ALA A 180 -15.47 -7.73 21.34
N VAL A 181 -14.40 -8.27 20.73
CA VAL A 181 -13.02 -7.89 21.07
C VAL A 181 -12.72 -6.46 20.62
N VAL A 182 -13.17 -6.07 19.42
CA VAL A 182 -13.01 -4.70 18.91
C VAL A 182 -13.83 -3.71 19.75
N ALA A 183 -15.06 -4.04 20.10
CA ALA A 183 -15.91 -3.18 20.95
C ALA A 183 -15.30 -2.94 22.34
N ALA A 184 -14.54 -3.90 22.87
CA ALA A 184 -13.85 -3.78 24.17
C ALA A 184 -12.58 -2.90 24.12
N GLU A 185 -12.03 -2.62 22.93
CA GLU A 185 -10.84 -1.75 22.76
C GLU A 185 -11.08 -0.77 21.60
N PRO A 186 -11.61 0.44 21.87
CA PRO A 186 -11.97 1.44 20.85
C PRO A 186 -10.81 1.92 19.97
N ARG A 187 -9.56 1.65 20.38
CA ARG A 187 -8.37 1.94 19.57
C ARG A 187 -8.11 0.91 18.48
N LEU A 188 -8.92 -0.16 18.44
CA LEU A 188 -8.89 -1.16 17.37
C LEU A 188 -10.14 -1.05 16.51
N ARG A 189 -10.04 -1.42 15.23
CA ARG A 189 -11.14 -1.52 14.28
C ARG A 189 -11.13 -2.84 13.55
N LYS A 190 -12.32 -3.35 13.19
CA LYS A 190 -12.46 -4.49 12.28
C LYS A 190 -12.48 -3.99 10.84
N THR A 191 -11.75 -4.68 9.97
CA THR A 191 -11.85 -4.57 8.51
C THR A 191 -12.09 -5.97 7.92
N GLY A 192 -12.61 -6.03 6.69
CA GLY A 192 -12.90 -7.29 6.01
C GLY A 192 -11.90 -7.60 4.90
N GLY A 193 -11.86 -8.88 4.50
CA GLY A 193 -11.13 -9.36 3.34
C GLY A 193 -11.74 -10.66 2.79
N LYS A 194 -11.09 -11.30 1.82
CA LYS A 194 -11.58 -12.55 1.20
C LYS A 194 -11.53 -13.74 2.19
N LYS A 195 -12.61 -13.95 2.96
CA LYS A 195 -12.73 -15.00 4.00
C LYS A 195 -11.78 -14.77 5.18
N VAL A 196 -11.58 -13.50 5.57
CA VAL A 196 -10.80 -13.08 6.74
C VAL A 196 -11.44 -11.85 7.37
N PHE A 197 -11.45 -11.78 8.70
CA PHE A 197 -11.67 -10.56 9.47
C PHE A 197 -10.30 -10.08 9.95
N GLU A 198 -9.98 -8.82 9.71
CA GLU A 198 -8.77 -8.21 10.23
C GLU A 198 -9.09 -7.21 11.33
N VAL A 199 -8.32 -7.27 12.40
CA VAL A 199 -8.35 -6.28 13.49
C VAL A 199 -7.08 -5.45 13.37
N ARG A 200 -7.25 -4.13 13.24
CA ARG A 200 -6.18 -3.17 13.02
C ARG A 200 -6.29 -1.98 13.98
N PRO A 201 -5.23 -1.18 14.16
CA PRO A 201 -5.32 0.11 14.82
C PRO A 201 -6.44 0.99 14.25
N ALA A 202 -7.23 1.62 15.12
CA ALA A 202 -8.27 2.56 14.74
C ALA A 202 -7.67 3.95 14.53
N MET A 203 -6.70 4.06 13.64
CA MET A 203 -6.05 5.30 13.23
C MET A 203 -6.18 5.49 11.72
N ASP A 204 -6.02 6.73 11.28
CA ASP A 204 -6.02 7.09 9.87
C ASP A 204 -4.65 6.74 9.24
N TRP A 205 -4.39 5.42 9.12
CA TRP A 205 -3.18 4.90 8.52
C TRP A 205 -3.52 3.84 7.47
N HIS A 206 -3.00 4.03 6.26
CA HIS A 206 -3.24 3.22 5.08
C HIS A 206 -2.09 3.42 4.06
N LYS A 207 -2.07 2.70 2.95
CA LYS A 207 -0.97 2.76 1.96
C LYS A 207 -0.73 4.18 1.42
N GLY A 208 -1.77 5.00 1.28
CA GLY A 208 -1.63 6.40 0.88
C GLY A 208 -0.86 7.24 1.92
N ARG A 209 -1.19 7.11 3.20
CA ARG A 209 -0.43 7.77 4.27
C ARG A 209 1.01 7.30 4.35
N ALA A 210 1.23 5.99 4.17
CA ALA A 210 2.58 5.44 4.10
C ALA A 210 3.38 6.01 2.93
N LEU A 211 2.76 6.12 1.76
CA LEU A 211 3.38 6.73 0.58
C LEU A 211 3.73 8.21 0.81
N ASP A 212 2.78 9.00 1.31
CA ASP A 212 2.99 10.41 1.59
C ASP A 212 4.11 10.62 2.63
N TRP A 213 4.11 9.82 3.68
CA TRP A 213 5.17 9.83 4.68
C TRP A 213 6.54 9.44 4.08
N LEU A 214 6.60 8.40 3.23
CA LEU A 214 7.83 7.99 2.55
C LEU A 214 8.36 9.09 1.63
N LEU A 215 7.50 9.76 0.87
CA LEU A 215 7.90 10.86 0.00
C LEU A 215 8.56 11.99 0.81
N GLN A 216 7.99 12.36 1.95
CA GLN A 216 8.53 13.40 2.83
C GLN A 216 9.82 12.94 3.53
N ALA A 217 9.83 11.74 4.11
CA ALA A 217 10.97 11.23 4.88
C ALA A 217 12.22 10.98 4.03
N LEU A 218 12.03 10.68 2.73
CA LEU A 218 13.11 10.47 1.75
C LEU A 218 13.47 11.72 0.96
N ASP A 219 12.88 12.88 1.28
CA ASP A 219 13.03 14.14 0.52
C ASP A 219 12.67 13.98 -0.98
N LEU A 220 11.63 13.21 -1.25
CA LEU A 220 11.10 12.94 -2.61
C LEU A 220 9.81 13.74 -2.90
N ASP A 221 9.29 14.51 -1.94
CA ASP A 221 8.14 15.39 -2.13
C ASP A 221 8.56 16.72 -2.74
N ARG A 222 9.10 16.67 -3.96
CA ARG A 222 9.64 17.81 -4.69
C ARG A 222 9.13 17.83 -6.14
N PRO A 223 8.99 19.01 -6.77
CA PRO A 223 8.48 19.12 -8.15
C PRO A 223 9.36 18.43 -9.21
N ASP A 224 10.67 18.28 -8.95
CA ASP A 224 11.63 17.60 -9.81
C ASP A 224 11.65 16.08 -9.63
N VAL A 225 10.83 15.52 -8.72
CA VAL A 225 10.63 14.08 -8.54
C VAL A 225 9.33 13.65 -9.21
N LEU A 226 9.35 12.48 -9.86
CA LEU A 226 8.16 11.79 -10.36
C LEU A 226 7.92 10.53 -9.54
N PRO A 227 7.04 10.56 -8.54
CA PRO A 227 6.62 9.35 -7.86
C PRO A 227 5.70 8.52 -8.75
N VAL A 228 5.96 7.22 -8.78
CA VAL A 228 5.19 6.20 -9.49
C VAL A 228 4.74 5.16 -8.47
N TYR A 229 3.47 4.81 -8.46
CA TYR A 229 2.93 3.73 -7.62
C TYR A 229 2.23 2.69 -8.48
N VAL A 230 2.53 1.41 -8.27
CA VAL A 230 1.86 0.28 -8.92
C VAL A 230 1.23 -0.61 -7.87
N GLY A 231 -0.06 -0.95 -8.02
CA GLY A 231 -0.82 -1.79 -7.09
C GLY A 231 -2.04 -2.43 -7.76
N ASP A 232 -2.72 -3.39 -7.11
CA ASP A 232 -3.79 -4.19 -7.72
C ASP A 232 -5.12 -4.16 -6.96
N ASP A 233 -5.14 -3.66 -5.71
CA ASP A 233 -6.33 -3.79 -4.86
C ASP A 233 -6.89 -2.46 -4.33
N GLU A 234 -7.99 -2.55 -3.58
CA GLU A 234 -8.68 -1.41 -3.00
C GLU A 234 -7.77 -0.59 -2.04
N THR A 235 -6.80 -1.23 -1.40
CA THR A 235 -5.89 -0.53 -0.46
C THR A 235 -4.87 0.33 -1.20
N ASP A 236 -4.64 0.08 -2.49
CA ASP A 236 -3.76 0.87 -3.34
C ASP A 236 -4.45 2.15 -3.87
N GLU A 237 -5.79 2.18 -3.89
CA GLU A 237 -6.54 3.37 -4.27
C GLU A 237 -6.20 4.59 -3.40
N ASP A 238 -5.88 4.35 -2.12
CA ASP A 238 -5.44 5.43 -1.23
C ASP A 238 -4.07 6.00 -1.66
N ALA A 239 -3.16 5.16 -2.18
CA ALA A 239 -1.89 5.62 -2.73
C ALA A 239 -2.08 6.33 -4.08
N PHE A 240 -2.98 5.84 -4.93
CA PHE A 240 -3.28 6.51 -6.21
C PHE A 240 -3.87 7.90 -5.98
N ARG A 241 -4.77 8.09 -4.98
CA ARG A 241 -5.31 9.41 -4.63
C ARG A 241 -4.24 10.41 -4.18
N VAL A 242 -3.23 9.94 -3.46
CA VAL A 242 -2.08 10.78 -3.05
C VAL A 242 -1.29 11.27 -4.26
N LEU A 243 -1.22 10.49 -5.34
CA LEU A 243 -0.47 10.83 -6.54
C LEU A 243 -1.24 11.67 -7.56
N VAL A 244 -2.52 11.91 -7.37
CA VAL A 244 -3.28 12.82 -8.25
C VAL A 244 -2.55 14.17 -8.31
N ASP A 245 -2.24 14.63 -9.52
CA ASP A 245 -1.50 15.87 -9.83
C ASP A 245 -0.02 15.92 -9.34
N ARG A 246 0.47 14.87 -8.68
CA ARG A 246 1.86 14.80 -8.17
C ARG A 246 2.71 13.74 -8.86
N GLY A 247 2.11 12.64 -9.29
CA GLY A 247 2.80 11.47 -9.81
C GLY A 247 1.92 10.61 -10.71
N LEU A 248 2.30 9.35 -10.89
CA LEU A 248 1.60 8.41 -11.74
C LEU A 248 1.18 7.17 -10.97
N GLY A 249 -0.12 6.90 -10.92
CA GLY A 249 -0.70 5.67 -10.38
C GLY A 249 -0.97 4.64 -11.49
N PHE A 250 -0.66 3.38 -11.23
CA PHE A 250 -0.88 2.26 -12.15
C PHE A 250 -1.64 1.14 -11.43
N ILE A 251 -2.88 0.90 -11.85
CA ILE A 251 -3.68 -0.22 -11.34
C ILE A 251 -3.39 -1.48 -12.16
N VAL A 252 -3.13 -2.61 -11.48
CA VAL A 252 -3.00 -3.92 -12.11
C VAL A 252 -4.37 -4.59 -12.13
N ALA A 253 -4.97 -4.72 -13.30
CA ALA A 253 -6.29 -5.32 -13.47
C ALA A 253 -6.46 -5.87 -14.88
N GLU A 254 -6.95 -7.12 -15.00
CA GLU A 254 -7.18 -7.78 -16.30
C GLU A 254 -8.18 -7.02 -17.18
N ARG A 255 -9.13 -6.32 -16.59
CA ARG A 255 -10.19 -5.57 -17.26
C ARG A 255 -10.17 -4.11 -16.87
N PRO A 256 -10.68 -3.21 -17.74
CA PRO A 256 -10.88 -1.82 -17.37
C PRO A 256 -11.69 -1.69 -16.07
N VAL A 257 -11.19 -0.91 -15.14
CA VAL A 257 -11.76 -0.68 -13.82
C VAL A 257 -11.78 0.82 -13.51
N GLN A 258 -12.75 1.27 -12.76
CA GLN A 258 -12.73 2.63 -12.21
C GLN A 258 -11.69 2.71 -11.10
N SER A 259 -10.78 3.66 -11.21
CA SER A 259 -9.67 3.84 -10.27
C SER A 259 -9.24 5.31 -10.22
N ALA A 260 -8.58 5.70 -9.13
CA ALA A 260 -7.83 6.94 -9.06
C ALA A 260 -6.47 6.85 -9.78
N ALA A 261 -6.02 5.64 -10.16
CA ALA A 261 -4.84 5.43 -10.98
C ALA A 261 -5.02 6.06 -12.36
N SER A 262 -3.93 6.62 -12.92
CA SER A 262 -3.92 7.21 -14.24
C SER A 262 -3.88 6.16 -15.35
N TYR A 263 -3.25 5.02 -15.08
CA TYR A 263 -2.99 3.96 -16.06
C TYR A 263 -3.29 2.58 -15.49
N ARG A 264 -3.48 1.61 -16.40
CA ARG A 264 -3.71 0.21 -16.09
C ARG A 264 -2.67 -0.69 -16.77
N LEU A 265 -2.21 -1.66 -16.01
CA LEU A 265 -1.46 -2.83 -16.47
C LEU A 265 -2.36 -4.06 -16.36
N ASN A 266 -2.30 -4.99 -17.29
CA ASN A 266 -3.23 -6.12 -17.30
C ASN A 266 -2.93 -7.17 -16.22
N ASP A 267 -1.63 -7.40 -15.98
CA ASP A 267 -1.12 -8.45 -15.10
C ASP A 267 0.33 -8.19 -14.68
N THR A 268 0.89 -9.12 -13.92
CA THR A 268 2.28 -9.06 -13.43
C THR A 268 3.33 -9.10 -14.56
N ASP A 269 3.02 -9.68 -15.71
CA ASP A 269 3.91 -9.71 -16.87
C ASP A 269 4.00 -8.30 -17.50
N GLU A 270 2.88 -7.60 -17.64
CA GLU A 270 2.89 -6.21 -18.08
C GLU A 270 3.56 -5.28 -17.06
N VAL A 271 3.41 -5.54 -15.75
CA VAL A 271 4.19 -4.81 -14.71
C VAL A 271 5.68 -4.98 -14.97
N LYS A 272 6.15 -6.19 -15.20
CA LYS A 272 7.56 -6.45 -15.49
C LYS A 272 8.03 -5.71 -16.75
N ILE A 273 7.27 -5.80 -17.84
CA ILE A 273 7.59 -5.08 -19.11
C ILE A 273 7.68 -3.58 -18.84
N PHE A 274 6.75 -3.03 -18.09
CA PHE A 274 6.75 -1.60 -17.74
C PHE A 274 8.00 -1.21 -16.94
N LEU A 275 8.35 -1.97 -15.89
CA LEU A 275 9.55 -1.71 -15.08
C LEU A 275 10.85 -1.84 -15.88
N GLU A 276 10.95 -2.80 -16.82
CA GLU A 276 12.08 -2.94 -17.75
C GLU A 276 12.20 -1.73 -18.69
N ARG A 277 11.07 -1.15 -19.12
CA ARG A 277 11.07 0.07 -19.94
C ARG A 277 11.50 1.30 -19.13
N LEU A 278 11.05 1.42 -17.88
CA LEU A 278 11.55 2.46 -16.98
C LEU A 278 13.05 2.32 -16.72
N GLU A 279 13.53 1.09 -16.51
CA GLU A 279 14.96 0.80 -16.29
C GLU A 279 15.80 1.14 -17.53
N SER A 280 15.34 0.82 -18.71
CA SER A 280 16.09 1.04 -19.96
C SER A 280 16.03 2.48 -20.47
N HIS A 281 15.03 3.24 -20.06
CA HIS A 281 14.82 4.63 -20.45
C HIS A 281 15.94 5.50 -19.94
N GLY A 282 16.63 6.24 -20.34
CA GLY A 282 17.80 7.02 -19.86
C GLY A 282 19.17 6.37 -20.09
N LYS A 283 19.23 5.22 -20.80
CA LYS A 283 20.52 4.71 -21.30
C LYS A 283 20.95 5.39 -22.61
N GLY A 284 20.10 6.25 -23.18
CA GLY A 284 20.28 6.80 -24.54
C GLY A 284 21.05 8.10 -24.67
N GLU A 285 21.47 8.77 -23.59
CA GLU A 285 22.14 10.11 -23.69
C GLU A 285 23.54 10.19 -23.05
N GLN A 286 24.26 9.07 -22.93
CA GLN A 286 25.70 9.09 -22.64
C GLN A 286 26.45 8.21 -23.66
N ALA A 287 26.45 8.61 -24.91
CA ALA A 287 27.34 8.11 -25.96
C ALA A 287 28.00 9.29 -26.70
#